data_3008c4c795f287905639aac4c766e189
#
_entry.id   3008c4c795f287905639aac4c766e189
#
_cell.length_a   1.000
_cell.length_b   1.000
_cell.length_c   1.000
_cell.angle_alpha   90.00
_cell.angle_beta   90.00
_cell.angle_gamma   90.00
#
_symmetry.space_group_name_H-M   'P 1'
#
loop_
_entity.id
_entity.type
_entity.pdbx_description
1 polymer ?
#
loop_
_entity_poly.entity_id
_entity_poly.type
_entity_poly.pdbx_seq_one_letter_code
_entity_poly.pdbx_strand_id
1 'polypeptide(L)'
;MTPTPRLAFGAVAATLAFLGLAILGWGGFAAFFSNPARIALTVVVFALTGVALLSPGNLSAGEREDRGNRWVLLAFALIGLMSAYLPALTDRKEFWTLDGDAVRWLGVVLFAAGGALRIWPVFVLGRRFSGLVAIQPGHTLVTSGVYGIIRHPSYLGLLLNSLGWALAFRSAVGVLLVACLIPPLVARIRAEEALLRSEFGAEYDTYRGRTWRLVPGLY
;
A
#
# COMPACT_ATOMS: atom_id res chain seq x y z
N MET A 1 5.46 20.82 -0.07
CA MET A 1 4.03 21.16 -0.30
C MET A 1 3.22 20.23 0.59
N THR A 2 2.37 20.78 1.42
CA THR A 2 1.43 20.01 2.25
C THR A 2 0.22 19.61 1.41
N PRO A 3 -0.44 18.47 1.72
CA PRO A 3 -1.65 18.04 1.02
C PRO A 3 -2.74 19.13 1.19
N THR A 4 -3.66 19.19 0.24
CA THR A 4 -4.81 20.08 0.40
C THR A 4 -5.61 19.65 1.62
N PRO A 5 -6.26 20.59 2.34
CA PRO A 5 -7.06 20.25 3.54
C PRO A 5 -8.09 19.14 3.30
N ARG A 6 -8.66 19.07 2.11
CA ARG A 6 -9.60 18.00 1.70
C ARG A 6 -8.95 16.63 1.63
N LEU A 7 -7.75 16.53 1.05
CA LEU A 7 -7.00 15.27 0.98
C LEU A 7 -6.54 14.83 2.38
N ALA A 8 -6.08 15.76 3.22
CA ALA A 8 -5.71 15.48 4.59
C ALA A 8 -6.90 14.95 5.40
N PHE A 9 -8.05 15.63 5.32
CA PHE A 9 -9.28 15.17 5.96
C PHE A 9 -9.71 13.79 5.47
N GLY A 10 -9.70 13.56 4.15
CA GLY A 10 -10.03 12.27 3.56
C GLY A 10 -9.11 11.14 4.03
N ALA A 11 -7.80 11.39 4.13
CA ALA A 11 -6.83 10.42 4.63
C ALA A 11 -7.07 10.04 6.09
N VAL A 12 -7.30 11.03 6.95
CA VAL A 12 -7.63 10.81 8.37
C VAL A 12 -8.95 10.06 8.51
N ALA A 13 -10.01 10.48 7.81
CA ALA A 13 -11.30 9.82 7.83
C ALA A 13 -11.22 8.35 7.36
N ALA A 14 -10.48 8.09 6.28
CA ALA A 14 -10.24 6.72 5.79
C ALA A 14 -9.46 5.87 6.81
N THR A 15 -8.46 6.43 7.48
CA THR A 15 -7.70 5.75 8.54
C THR A 15 -8.61 5.39 9.73
N LEU A 16 -9.42 6.34 10.17
CA LEU A 16 -10.37 6.11 11.28
C LEU A 16 -11.43 5.07 10.91
N ALA A 17 -11.97 5.12 9.68
CA ALA A 17 -12.92 4.13 9.18
C ALA A 17 -12.28 2.72 9.10
N PHE A 18 -11.05 2.62 8.60
CA PHE A 18 -10.31 1.37 8.51
C PHE A 18 -10.07 0.74 9.90
N LEU A 19 -9.59 1.53 10.86
CA LEU A 19 -9.42 1.08 12.25
C LEU A 19 -10.76 0.77 12.92
N GLY A 20 -11.78 1.58 12.67
CA GLY A 20 -13.14 1.35 13.19
C GLY A 20 -13.69 -0.01 12.74
N LEU A 21 -13.51 -0.38 11.46
CA LEU A 21 -13.89 -1.71 10.95
C LEU A 21 -13.10 -2.84 11.61
N ALA A 22 -11.80 -2.66 11.86
CA ALA A 22 -11.00 -3.64 12.59
C ALA A 22 -11.47 -3.80 14.04
N ILE A 23 -11.76 -2.71 14.73
CA ILE A 23 -12.29 -2.71 16.11
C ILE A 23 -13.65 -3.41 16.15
N LEU A 24 -14.54 -3.14 15.20
CA LEU A 24 -15.85 -3.81 15.08
C LEU A 24 -15.68 -5.31 14.79
N GLY A 25 -14.80 -5.68 13.86
CA GLY A 25 -14.49 -7.09 13.56
C GLY A 25 -13.94 -7.82 14.79
N TRP A 26 -13.13 -7.16 15.58
CA TRP A 26 -12.61 -7.71 16.84
C TRP A 26 -13.66 -7.80 17.95
N GLY A 27 -14.76 -7.09 17.87
CA GLY A 27 -15.85 -7.15 18.85
C GLY A 27 -15.87 -6.02 19.86
N GLY A 28 -15.21 -4.92 19.58
CA GLY A 28 -15.29 -3.69 20.33
C GLY A 28 -13.96 -3.12 20.83
N PHE A 29 -14.00 -1.91 21.31
CA PHE A 29 -12.83 -1.07 21.62
C PHE A 29 -11.97 -1.69 22.73
N ALA A 30 -12.54 -1.99 23.89
CA ALA A 30 -11.80 -2.49 25.04
C ALA A 30 -11.11 -3.83 24.72
N ALA A 31 -11.82 -4.75 24.07
CA ALA A 31 -11.28 -6.04 23.66
C ALA A 31 -10.17 -5.91 22.60
N PHE A 32 -10.31 -4.97 21.66
CA PHE A 32 -9.29 -4.71 20.65
C PHE A 32 -7.97 -4.23 21.29
N PHE A 33 -8.03 -3.29 22.21
CA PHE A 33 -6.86 -2.70 22.88
C PHE A 33 -6.34 -3.49 24.07
N SER A 34 -6.84 -4.70 24.33
CA SER A 34 -6.32 -5.58 25.39
C SER A 34 -4.99 -6.28 25.02
N ASN A 35 -4.57 -6.26 23.73
CA ASN A 35 -3.35 -6.92 23.28
C ASN A 35 -2.29 -5.90 22.85
N PRO A 36 -1.04 -6.00 23.36
CA PRO A 36 0.03 -5.03 23.05
C PRO A 36 0.38 -4.91 21.57
N ALA A 37 0.33 -6.02 20.81
CA ALA A 37 0.64 -5.97 19.38
C ALA A 37 -0.41 -5.17 18.58
N ARG A 38 -1.70 -5.23 18.95
CA ARG A 38 -2.74 -4.40 18.31
C ARG A 38 -2.62 -2.93 18.69
N ILE A 39 -2.18 -2.63 19.92
CA ILE A 39 -1.84 -1.26 20.33
C ILE A 39 -0.68 -0.75 19.46
N ALA A 40 0.41 -1.51 19.37
CA ALA A 40 1.57 -1.16 18.55
C ALA A 40 1.19 -0.98 17.07
N LEU A 41 0.37 -1.89 16.52
CA LEU A 41 -0.15 -1.76 15.15
C LEU A 41 -0.90 -0.45 14.96
N THR A 42 -1.78 -0.07 15.90
CA THR A 42 -2.54 1.18 15.86
C THR A 42 -1.62 2.41 15.88
N VAL A 43 -0.59 2.38 16.74
CA VAL A 43 0.42 3.46 16.79
C VAL A 43 1.13 3.58 15.44
N VAL A 44 1.54 2.45 14.83
CA VAL A 44 2.17 2.46 13.50
C VAL A 44 1.22 2.99 12.43
N VAL A 45 -0.07 2.63 12.45
CA VAL A 45 -1.08 3.17 11.52
C VAL A 45 -1.13 4.69 11.60
N PHE A 46 -1.24 5.26 12.80
CA PHE A 46 -1.26 6.72 12.97
C PHE A 46 0.07 7.38 12.60
N ALA A 47 1.21 6.77 12.93
CA ALA A 47 2.52 7.27 12.55
C ALA A 47 2.66 7.33 11.01
N LEU A 48 2.31 6.25 10.30
CA LEU A 48 2.33 6.22 8.83
C LEU A 48 1.36 7.23 8.22
N THR A 49 0.16 7.37 8.79
CA THR A 49 -0.80 8.40 8.36
C THR A 49 -0.23 9.80 8.56
N GLY A 50 0.37 10.08 9.72
CA GLY A 50 1.04 11.36 10.01
C GLY A 50 2.15 11.67 9.00
N VAL A 51 3.01 10.69 8.69
CA VAL A 51 4.06 10.84 7.66
C VAL A 51 3.44 11.07 6.28
N ALA A 52 2.38 10.34 5.91
CA ALA A 52 1.69 10.52 4.64
C ALA A 52 1.08 11.93 4.49
N LEU A 53 0.62 12.53 5.59
CA LEU A 53 0.11 13.93 5.61
C LEU A 53 1.21 14.97 5.37
N LEU A 54 2.49 14.61 5.51
CA LEU A 54 3.62 15.47 5.17
C LEU A 54 4.01 15.36 3.69
N SER A 55 3.44 14.39 2.97
CA SER A 55 3.75 14.17 1.55
C SER A 55 2.86 15.02 0.65
N PRO A 56 3.33 15.40 -0.54
CA PRO A 56 2.54 16.14 -1.53
C PRO A 56 1.55 15.23 -2.27
N GLY A 57 0.80 14.38 -1.55
CA GLY A 57 -0.13 13.42 -2.14
C GLY A 57 -0.91 14.00 -3.33
N ASN A 58 -0.91 13.31 -4.46
CA ASN A 58 -1.50 13.77 -5.72
C ASN A 58 -2.40 12.69 -6.33
N LEU A 59 -3.61 13.08 -6.72
CA LEU A 59 -4.57 12.28 -7.49
C LEU A 59 -4.85 12.93 -8.85
N SER A 60 -3.90 13.72 -9.36
CA SER A 60 -4.02 14.40 -10.66
C SER A 60 -3.92 13.39 -11.81
N ALA A 61 -4.79 13.56 -12.80
CA ALA A 61 -4.71 12.86 -14.08
C ALA A 61 -3.47 13.28 -14.91
N GLY A 62 -2.80 14.38 -14.51
CA GLY A 62 -1.64 14.90 -15.23
C GLY A 62 -1.96 15.31 -16.68
N GLU A 63 -0.94 15.25 -17.52
CA GLU A 63 -1.07 15.52 -18.97
C GLU A 63 -1.64 14.31 -19.71
N ARG A 64 -1.39 13.10 -19.21
CA ARG A 64 -1.80 11.84 -19.82
C ARG A 64 -2.10 10.80 -18.77
N GLU A 65 -3.29 10.17 -18.83
CA GLU A 65 -3.78 9.17 -17.90
C GLU A 65 -4.28 7.91 -18.62
N ASP A 66 -3.95 6.73 -18.10
CA ASP A 66 -4.63 5.48 -18.48
C ASP A 66 -5.92 5.31 -17.68
N ARG A 67 -7.03 5.83 -18.22
CA ARG A 67 -8.37 5.70 -17.61
C ARG A 67 -8.88 4.28 -17.57
N GLY A 68 -8.42 3.42 -18.49
CA GLY A 68 -8.80 2.01 -18.53
C GLY A 68 -8.35 1.23 -17.29
N ASN A 69 -7.36 1.73 -16.56
CA ASN A 69 -6.83 1.10 -15.35
C ASN A 69 -7.57 1.50 -14.05
N ARG A 70 -8.57 2.39 -14.11
CA ARG A 70 -9.28 2.87 -12.91
C ARG A 70 -10.03 1.78 -12.14
N TRP A 71 -10.45 0.70 -12.80
CA TRP A 71 -11.10 -0.44 -12.13
C TRP A 71 -10.24 -1.06 -11.04
N VAL A 72 -8.90 -0.96 -11.17
CA VAL A 72 -7.95 -1.45 -10.17
C VAL A 72 -8.12 -0.72 -8.84
N LEU A 73 -8.46 0.58 -8.86
CA LEU A 73 -8.74 1.36 -7.65
C LEU A 73 -9.96 0.82 -6.92
N LEU A 74 -11.01 0.44 -7.65
CA LEU A 74 -12.20 -0.19 -7.06
C LEU A 74 -11.86 -1.56 -6.47
N ALA A 75 -11.07 -2.39 -7.18
CA ALA A 75 -10.61 -3.68 -6.66
C ALA A 75 -9.80 -3.50 -5.37
N PHE A 76 -8.86 -2.54 -5.33
CA PHE A 76 -8.10 -2.22 -4.12
C PHE A 76 -8.99 -1.71 -2.98
N ALA A 77 -10.00 -0.89 -3.28
CA ALA A 77 -10.93 -0.40 -2.26
C ALA A 77 -11.75 -1.55 -1.65
N LEU A 78 -12.30 -2.45 -2.48
CA LEU A 78 -13.08 -3.60 -2.03
C LEU A 78 -12.23 -4.57 -1.19
N ILE A 79 -11.04 -4.93 -1.68
CA ILE A 79 -10.11 -5.80 -0.93
C ILE A 79 -9.66 -5.08 0.35
N GLY A 80 -9.41 -3.77 0.31
CA GLY A 80 -9.08 -2.96 1.47
C GLY A 80 -10.16 -2.96 2.55
N LEU A 81 -11.42 -2.81 2.17
CA LEU A 81 -12.56 -2.89 3.10
C LEU A 81 -12.67 -4.29 3.74
N MET A 82 -12.53 -5.34 2.94
CA MET A 82 -12.51 -6.71 3.47
C MET A 82 -11.32 -6.93 4.41
N SER A 83 -10.14 -6.41 4.03
CA SER A 83 -8.93 -6.50 4.87
C SER A 83 -9.03 -5.71 6.17
N ALA A 84 -9.82 -4.64 6.22
CA ALA A 84 -10.06 -3.90 7.45
C ALA A 84 -10.84 -4.73 8.48
N TYR A 85 -11.83 -5.51 8.03
CA TYR A 85 -12.77 -6.20 8.92
C TYR A 85 -12.45 -7.67 9.13
N LEU A 86 -12.25 -8.44 8.04
CA LEU A 86 -12.19 -9.90 8.08
C LEU A 86 -11.00 -10.46 8.89
N PRO A 87 -9.77 -9.94 8.79
CA PRO A 87 -8.66 -10.45 9.59
C PRO A 87 -8.92 -10.34 11.09
N ALA A 88 -9.46 -9.22 11.55
CA ALA A 88 -9.81 -9.02 12.96
C ALA A 88 -10.93 -9.98 13.41
N LEU A 89 -11.97 -10.16 12.57
CA LEU A 89 -13.07 -11.09 12.84
C LEU A 89 -12.58 -12.54 12.93
N THR A 90 -11.75 -12.99 11.97
CA THR A 90 -11.27 -14.37 11.90
C THR A 90 -10.33 -14.70 13.04
N ASP A 91 -9.44 -13.77 13.42
CA ASP A 91 -8.59 -13.94 14.60
C ASP A 91 -9.40 -14.02 15.89
N ARG A 92 -10.41 -13.14 16.06
CA ARG A 92 -11.32 -13.21 17.21
C ARG A 92 -12.09 -14.53 17.31
N LYS A 93 -12.48 -15.07 16.16
CA LYS A 93 -13.26 -16.31 16.05
C LYS A 93 -12.38 -17.57 16.02
N GLU A 94 -11.06 -17.41 16.08
CA GLU A 94 -10.07 -18.48 15.92
C GLU A 94 -10.29 -19.32 14.66
N PHE A 95 -10.80 -18.65 13.60
CA PHE A 95 -11.08 -19.27 12.31
C PHE A 95 -9.90 -19.06 11.35
N TRP A 96 -9.26 -20.14 10.92
CA TRP A 96 -8.08 -20.11 10.05
C TRP A 96 -7.00 -19.16 10.58
N THR A 97 -6.65 -19.33 11.83
CA THR A 97 -5.60 -18.55 12.48
C THR A 97 -4.24 -19.22 12.36
N LEU A 98 -3.21 -18.40 12.27
CA LEU A 98 -1.81 -18.80 12.37
C LEU A 98 -1.41 -18.78 13.85
N ASP A 99 -0.68 -19.80 14.31
CA ASP A 99 -0.36 -19.92 15.74
C ASP A 99 0.80 -19.01 16.17
N GLY A 100 0.72 -18.58 17.42
CA GLY A 100 1.79 -17.91 18.13
C GLY A 100 1.71 -16.37 18.12
N ASP A 101 2.06 -15.77 19.25
CA ASP A 101 2.10 -14.32 19.43
C ASP A 101 3.26 -13.67 18.63
N ALA A 102 4.33 -14.43 18.36
CA ALA A 102 5.43 -14.02 17.51
C ALA A 102 4.97 -13.63 16.08
N VAL A 103 3.94 -14.32 15.54
CA VAL A 103 3.35 -13.99 14.23
C VAL A 103 2.72 -12.61 14.26
N ARG A 104 2.07 -12.20 15.35
CA ARG A 104 1.50 -10.85 15.48
C ARG A 104 2.58 -9.77 15.42
N TRP A 105 3.67 -9.97 16.17
CA TRP A 105 4.78 -9.02 16.21
C TRP A 105 5.52 -8.94 14.87
N LEU A 106 5.73 -10.09 14.22
CA LEU A 106 6.23 -10.10 12.84
C LEU A 106 5.31 -9.29 11.92
N GLY A 107 3.98 -9.45 12.09
CA GLY A 107 2.97 -8.67 11.38
C GLY A 107 3.13 -7.16 11.59
N VAL A 108 3.30 -6.72 12.84
CA VAL A 108 3.52 -5.28 13.17
C VAL A 108 4.79 -4.75 12.50
N VAL A 109 5.90 -5.51 12.55
CA VAL A 109 7.17 -5.11 11.92
C VAL A 109 7.03 -5.02 10.39
N LEU A 110 6.42 -6.02 9.76
CA LEU A 110 6.18 -6.01 8.32
C LEU A 110 5.22 -4.89 7.90
N PHE A 111 4.19 -4.61 8.71
CA PHE A 111 3.27 -3.49 8.46
C PHE A 111 4.01 -2.16 8.48
N ALA A 112 4.88 -1.93 9.47
CA ALA A 112 5.68 -0.73 9.59
C ALA A 112 6.68 -0.58 8.41
N ALA A 113 7.45 -1.62 8.14
CA ALA A 113 8.45 -1.64 7.07
C ALA A 113 7.80 -1.48 5.67
N GLY A 114 6.72 -2.22 5.41
CA GLY A 114 5.95 -2.12 4.19
C GLY A 114 5.30 -0.74 4.01
N GLY A 115 4.75 -0.18 5.08
CA GLY A 115 4.19 1.18 5.08
C GLY A 115 5.23 2.25 4.80
N ALA A 116 6.41 2.16 5.42
CA ALA A 116 7.54 3.04 5.14
C ALA A 116 7.99 2.94 3.67
N LEU A 117 8.15 1.71 3.15
CA LEU A 117 8.52 1.47 1.75
C LEU A 117 7.43 1.96 0.79
N ARG A 118 6.16 1.95 1.17
CA ARG A 118 5.04 2.46 0.38
C ARG A 118 5.05 3.99 0.29
N ILE A 119 5.36 4.68 1.38
CA ILE A 119 5.31 6.14 1.48
C ILE A 119 6.59 6.78 0.95
N TRP A 120 7.75 6.20 1.19
CA TRP A 120 9.04 6.75 0.76
C TRP A 120 9.11 7.17 -0.71
N PRO A 121 8.66 6.34 -1.69
CA PRO A 121 8.64 6.74 -3.09
C PRO A 121 7.85 8.02 -3.39
N VAL A 122 6.82 8.32 -2.59
CA VAL A 122 6.05 9.56 -2.74
C VAL A 122 6.93 10.79 -2.50
N PHE A 123 7.82 10.73 -1.50
CA PHE A 123 8.77 11.80 -1.23
C PHE A 123 9.87 11.89 -2.30
N VAL A 124 10.37 10.74 -2.78
CA VAL A 124 11.41 10.69 -3.82
C VAL A 124 10.88 11.23 -5.15
N LEU A 125 9.67 10.87 -5.54
CA LEU A 125 9.04 11.32 -6.78
C LEU A 125 8.51 12.75 -6.66
N GLY A 126 8.09 13.16 -5.47
CA GLY A 126 7.57 14.50 -5.22
C GLY A 126 6.42 14.85 -6.16
N ARG A 127 6.58 15.93 -6.96
CA ARG A 127 5.56 16.42 -7.93
C ARG A 127 5.26 15.45 -9.08
N ARG A 128 6.15 14.49 -9.35
CA ARG A 128 5.98 13.44 -10.37
C ARG A 128 5.10 12.29 -9.92
N PHE A 129 4.88 12.16 -8.60
CA PHE A 129 4.01 11.12 -8.06
C PHE A 129 2.55 11.40 -8.37
N SER A 130 1.82 10.36 -8.80
CA SER A 130 0.35 10.35 -8.83
C SER A 130 -0.17 9.02 -8.29
N GLY A 131 -1.27 9.07 -7.57
CA GLY A 131 -2.05 7.88 -7.20
C GLY A 131 -2.80 7.27 -8.38
N LEU A 132 -2.83 7.93 -9.54
CA LEU A 132 -3.33 7.41 -10.82
C LEU A 132 -2.16 6.92 -11.69
N VAL A 133 -2.43 6.12 -12.71
CA VAL A 133 -1.47 5.78 -13.76
C VAL A 133 -1.44 6.97 -14.75
N ALA A 134 -0.54 7.92 -14.49
CA ALA A 134 -0.54 9.20 -15.20
C ALA A 134 0.86 9.81 -15.31
N ILE A 135 1.12 10.50 -16.42
CA ILE A 135 2.30 11.33 -16.61
C ILE A 135 1.99 12.74 -16.13
N GLN A 136 2.82 13.24 -15.22
CA GLN A 136 2.69 14.58 -14.66
C GLN A 136 3.48 15.60 -15.51
N PRO A 137 3.12 16.91 -15.46
CA PRO A 137 3.87 17.94 -16.17
C PRO A 137 5.36 17.93 -15.78
N GLY A 138 6.24 17.91 -16.79
CA GLY A 138 7.69 17.85 -16.59
C GLY A 138 8.18 16.54 -15.97
N HIS A 139 7.47 15.44 -16.20
CA HIS A 139 7.85 14.13 -15.70
C HIS A 139 9.23 13.72 -16.26
N THR A 140 10.13 13.31 -15.38
CA THR A 140 11.44 12.73 -15.73
C THR A 140 11.58 11.37 -15.08
N LEU A 141 12.26 10.45 -15.75
CA LEU A 141 12.45 9.11 -15.25
C LEU A 141 13.40 9.13 -14.04
N VAL A 142 12.95 8.58 -12.89
CA VAL A 142 13.79 8.42 -11.69
C VAL A 142 14.37 7.01 -11.70
N THR A 143 15.70 6.91 -11.78
CA THR A 143 16.44 5.65 -11.92
C THR A 143 17.47 5.42 -10.84
N SER A 144 17.55 6.29 -9.81
CA SER A 144 18.53 6.25 -8.72
C SER A 144 17.91 5.75 -7.40
N GLY A 145 18.77 5.45 -6.43
CA GLY A 145 18.36 4.94 -5.12
C GLY A 145 17.64 3.59 -5.24
N VAL A 146 16.52 3.41 -4.56
CA VAL A 146 15.72 2.19 -4.63
C VAL A 146 15.21 1.88 -6.04
N TYR A 147 14.97 2.93 -6.85
CA TYR A 147 14.58 2.79 -8.25
C TYR A 147 15.70 2.26 -9.16
N GLY A 148 16.96 2.31 -8.71
CA GLY A 148 18.08 1.64 -9.39
C GLY A 148 18.07 0.11 -9.24
N ILE A 149 17.25 -0.42 -8.34
CA ILE A 149 17.13 -1.86 -8.06
C ILE A 149 15.75 -2.38 -8.49
N ILE A 150 14.68 -1.75 -8.01
CA ILE A 150 13.29 -2.13 -8.30
C ILE A 150 12.49 -0.93 -8.81
N ARG A 151 11.63 -1.19 -9.82
CA ARG A 151 10.83 -0.14 -10.46
C ARG A 151 9.61 0.28 -9.67
N HIS A 152 9.04 -0.63 -8.87
CA HIS A 152 7.78 -0.40 -8.17
C HIS A 152 7.90 -0.62 -6.64
N PRO A 153 8.79 0.14 -5.93
CA PRO A 153 9.00 -0.04 -4.49
C PRO A 153 7.72 0.22 -3.67
N SER A 154 6.88 1.17 -4.09
CA SER A 154 5.61 1.44 -3.42
C SER A 154 4.63 0.26 -3.49
N TYR A 155 4.65 -0.52 -4.59
CA TYR A 155 3.80 -1.70 -4.72
C TYR A 155 4.31 -2.89 -3.91
N LEU A 156 5.62 -3.07 -3.81
CA LEU A 156 6.22 -4.00 -2.85
C LEU A 156 5.83 -3.61 -1.42
N GLY A 157 5.92 -2.32 -1.10
CA GLY A 157 5.46 -1.77 0.18
C GLY A 157 3.98 -2.07 0.46
N LEU A 158 3.09 -1.95 -0.55
CA LEU A 158 1.68 -2.32 -0.42
C LEU A 158 1.50 -3.79 -0.02
N LEU A 159 2.19 -4.72 -0.69
CA LEU A 159 2.08 -6.15 -0.40
C LEU A 159 2.61 -6.49 1.00
N LEU A 160 3.79 -5.95 1.37
CA LEU A 160 4.38 -6.15 2.69
C LEU A 160 3.51 -5.56 3.81
N ASN A 161 3.00 -4.35 3.61
CA ASN A 161 2.10 -3.70 4.57
C ASN A 161 0.80 -4.49 4.74
N SER A 162 0.17 -4.95 3.64
CA SER A 162 -1.04 -5.76 3.70
C SER A 162 -0.80 -7.13 4.34
N LEU A 163 0.33 -7.77 4.05
CA LEU A 163 0.74 -9.02 4.70
C LEU A 163 0.98 -8.81 6.20
N GLY A 164 1.67 -7.71 6.55
CA GLY A 164 1.88 -7.33 7.95
C GLY A 164 0.57 -7.18 8.72
N TRP A 165 -0.43 -6.52 8.10
CA TRP A 165 -1.77 -6.42 8.70
C TRP A 165 -2.41 -7.79 8.93
N ALA A 166 -2.40 -8.67 7.91
CA ALA A 166 -2.96 -10.01 7.99
C ALA A 166 -2.30 -10.83 9.12
N LEU A 167 -0.97 -10.78 9.23
CA LEU A 167 -0.20 -11.49 10.26
C LEU A 167 -0.40 -10.90 11.66
N ALA A 168 -0.55 -9.58 11.80
CA ALA A 168 -0.85 -8.94 13.08
C ALA A 168 -2.18 -9.44 13.68
N PHE A 169 -3.11 -9.87 12.82
CA PHE A 169 -4.35 -10.56 13.19
C PHE A 169 -4.26 -12.08 13.02
N ARG A 170 -3.09 -12.66 12.83
CA ARG A 170 -2.90 -14.12 12.65
C ARG A 170 -3.86 -14.76 11.64
N SER A 171 -4.31 -14.01 10.65
CA SER A 171 -5.41 -14.38 9.78
C SER A 171 -4.93 -14.97 8.44
N ALA A 172 -5.16 -16.27 8.21
CA ALA A 172 -4.95 -16.88 6.91
C ALA A 172 -5.91 -16.32 5.86
N VAL A 173 -7.13 -15.94 6.25
CA VAL A 173 -8.07 -15.21 5.36
C VAL A 173 -7.47 -13.87 4.94
N GLY A 174 -6.82 -13.15 5.85
CA GLY A 174 -6.08 -11.93 5.51
C GLY A 174 -4.96 -12.19 4.51
N VAL A 175 -4.20 -13.28 4.66
CA VAL A 175 -3.16 -13.68 3.70
C VAL A 175 -3.76 -13.98 2.32
N LEU A 176 -4.92 -14.64 2.25
CA LEU A 176 -5.63 -14.84 0.97
C LEU A 176 -6.07 -13.51 0.34
N LEU A 177 -6.51 -12.54 1.13
CA LEU A 177 -6.83 -11.20 0.61
C LEU A 177 -5.59 -10.50 0.03
N VAL A 178 -4.41 -10.71 0.63
CA VAL A 178 -3.14 -10.23 0.03
C VAL A 178 -2.88 -10.92 -1.31
N ALA A 179 -3.11 -12.22 -1.44
CA ALA A 179 -3.01 -12.92 -2.72
C ALA A 179 -4.01 -12.35 -3.76
N CYS A 180 -5.23 -11.99 -3.34
CA CYS A 180 -6.21 -11.32 -4.20
C CYS A 180 -5.79 -9.92 -4.67
N LEU A 181 -4.84 -9.25 -4.00
CA LEU A 181 -4.26 -8.00 -4.48
C LEU A 181 -3.34 -8.19 -5.70
N ILE A 182 -2.76 -9.38 -5.89
CA ILE A 182 -1.74 -9.61 -6.92
C ILE A 182 -2.27 -9.39 -8.34
N PRO A 183 -3.42 -9.94 -8.76
CA PRO A 183 -3.92 -9.74 -10.13
C PRO A 183 -4.15 -8.26 -10.49
N PRO A 184 -4.91 -7.46 -9.72
CA PRO A 184 -5.09 -6.04 -10.03
C PRO A 184 -3.79 -5.25 -9.93
N LEU A 185 -2.87 -5.63 -9.03
CA LEU A 185 -1.54 -5.02 -8.93
C LEU A 185 -0.70 -5.26 -10.18
N VAL A 186 -0.68 -6.49 -10.70
CA VAL A 186 0.02 -6.82 -11.96
C VAL A 186 -0.57 -6.05 -13.13
N ALA A 187 -1.91 -5.95 -13.21
CA ALA A 187 -2.58 -5.14 -14.23
C ALA A 187 -2.14 -3.66 -14.16
N ARG A 188 -2.07 -3.11 -12.94
CA ARG A 188 -1.63 -1.74 -12.71
C ARG A 188 -0.16 -1.53 -13.10
N ILE A 189 0.74 -2.43 -12.71
CA ILE A 189 2.16 -2.37 -13.07
C ILE A 189 2.31 -2.37 -14.60
N ARG A 190 1.61 -3.26 -15.29
CA ARG A 190 1.67 -3.34 -16.76
C ARG A 190 1.19 -2.06 -17.44
N ALA A 191 0.11 -1.47 -16.96
CA ALA A 191 -0.42 -0.21 -17.46
C ALA A 191 0.56 0.96 -17.25
N GLU A 192 1.16 1.04 -16.04
CA GLU A 192 2.16 2.06 -15.71
C GLU A 192 3.43 1.91 -16.57
N GLU A 193 3.95 0.67 -16.70
CA GLU A 193 5.12 0.41 -17.55
C GLU A 193 4.84 0.70 -19.03
N ALA A 194 3.64 0.40 -19.54
CA ALA A 194 3.25 0.72 -20.91
C ALA A 194 3.19 2.24 -21.14
N LEU A 195 2.62 2.97 -20.17
CA LEU A 195 2.54 4.43 -20.22
C LEU A 195 3.94 5.07 -20.17
N LEU A 196 4.80 4.64 -19.25
CA LEU A 196 6.18 5.11 -19.13
C LEU A 196 6.99 4.80 -20.40
N ARG A 197 6.83 3.60 -20.98
CA ARG A 197 7.49 3.24 -22.23
C ARG A 197 7.03 4.11 -23.40
N SER A 198 5.75 4.44 -23.48
CA SER A 198 5.22 5.31 -24.53
C SER A 198 5.69 6.75 -24.40
N GLU A 199 6.09 7.19 -23.20
CA GLU A 199 6.59 8.54 -22.93
C GLU A 199 8.12 8.64 -23.12
N PHE A 200 8.88 7.69 -22.56
CA PHE A 200 10.35 7.73 -22.48
C PHE A 200 11.05 6.83 -23.50
N GLY A 201 10.33 5.96 -24.24
CA GLY A 201 10.88 5.13 -25.32
C GLY A 201 12.09 4.31 -24.91
N ALA A 202 13.21 4.48 -25.64
CA ALA A 202 14.46 3.75 -25.45
C ALA A 202 15.13 3.99 -24.08
N GLU A 203 14.92 5.17 -23.48
CA GLU A 203 15.41 5.47 -22.13
C GLU A 203 14.77 4.52 -21.10
N TYR A 204 13.43 4.34 -21.21
CA TYR A 204 12.71 3.41 -20.34
C TYR A 204 13.11 1.94 -20.60
N ASP A 205 13.30 1.54 -21.87
CA ASP A 205 13.73 0.19 -22.20
C ASP A 205 15.13 -0.12 -21.63
N THR A 206 16.06 0.83 -21.65
CA THR A 206 17.38 0.72 -21.02
C THR A 206 17.26 0.58 -19.49
N TYR A 207 16.42 1.40 -18.86
CA TYR A 207 16.16 1.34 -17.42
C TYR A 207 15.56 -0.02 -17.02
N ARG A 208 14.56 -0.51 -17.78
CA ARG A 208 13.89 -1.79 -17.56
C ARG A 208 14.84 -2.97 -17.65
N GLY A 209 15.82 -2.92 -18.54
CA GLY A 209 16.80 -3.99 -18.75
C GLY A 209 17.74 -4.24 -17.57
N ARG A 210 17.90 -3.25 -16.67
CA ARG A 210 18.83 -3.32 -15.51
C ARG A 210 18.14 -3.36 -14.14
N THR A 211 16.81 -3.38 -14.10
CA THR A 211 16.04 -3.29 -12.86
C THR A 211 14.92 -4.34 -12.82
N TRP A 212 14.53 -4.72 -11.61
CA TRP A 212 13.43 -5.66 -11.35
C TRP A 212 12.11 -4.92 -11.17
N ARG A 213 10.97 -5.58 -11.36
CA ARG A 213 9.66 -4.97 -11.10
C ARG A 213 9.40 -4.77 -9.62
N LEU A 214 9.46 -5.84 -8.83
CA LEU A 214 9.15 -5.85 -7.40
C LEU A 214 10.24 -6.52 -6.57
N VAL A 215 10.59 -7.77 -6.89
CA VAL A 215 11.51 -8.58 -6.10
C VAL A 215 12.72 -8.96 -6.94
N PRO A 216 13.93 -8.55 -6.54
CA PRO A 216 15.16 -8.90 -7.26
C PRO A 216 15.29 -10.41 -7.43
N GLY A 217 15.58 -10.84 -8.65
CA GLY A 217 15.74 -12.25 -9.00
C GLY A 217 14.44 -13.01 -9.29
N LEU A 218 13.26 -12.43 -8.99
CA LEU A 218 11.97 -13.12 -9.14
C LEU A 218 11.03 -12.44 -10.14
N TYR A 219 10.82 -11.13 -10.02
CA TYR A 219 9.83 -10.40 -10.83
C TYR A 219 10.18 -8.91 -10.96
#